data_a46ab5e5aba0d0d2775dbceda46397ce
#
_entry.id   a46ab5e5aba0d0d2775dbceda46397ce
#
_cell.length_a   1.000
_cell.length_b   1.000
_cell.length_c   1.000
_cell.angle_alpha   90.00
_cell.angle_beta   90.00
_cell.angle_gamma   90.00
#
_symmetry.space_group_name_H-M   'P 1'
#
loop_
_entity.id
_entity.type
_entity.pdbx_description
1 polymer ?
#
loop_
_entity_poly.entity_id
_entity_poly.type
_entity_poly.pdbx_seq_one_letter_code
_entity_poly.pdbx_strand_id
1 'polypeptide(L)'
;MLKIAHLIDDTTAGGVTRYLDFLRQDPRLGRQADHQVIEVKRNRPGGVPADADIIVSHLAVSWAGLPGMIALRARHTGTPMVHVEHSYSEGFAALNVTSRTRFQCLLRSTYSLFDRVVAVSDAQAGWLARNGLARVDTLDVIPPMVDLTALEDIAAPEGPVRKIAAIGRLDRQKGFDMLIRAFRLVEDPDLTLTFFGEGDARDELLALAEGDSRIRFAGFAVNPAAAYAGSDLVVMPSRWEPYGLVAAEANVAGRRVLMSCVDGLQDQAPRGNPIVGEPTVAAWADALTRIAGRPAALAQRPTAASLRNETITGWERLLDVLTNQPAEATAQTA
;
A
#
# COMPACT_ATOMS: atom_id res chain seq x y z
N MET A 1 4.05 26.10 14.04
CA MET A 1 4.21 24.77 13.45
C MET A 1 2.82 24.16 13.37
N LEU A 2 2.41 23.71 12.20
CA LEU A 2 1.08 23.10 11.98
C LEU A 2 0.92 21.86 12.85
N LYS A 3 -0.30 21.61 13.37
CA LYS A 3 -0.66 20.39 14.09
C LYS A 3 -1.58 19.54 13.22
N ILE A 4 -1.11 18.36 12.82
CA ILE A 4 -1.84 17.44 11.96
C ILE A 4 -2.30 16.23 12.77
N ALA A 5 -3.62 16.04 12.87
CA ALA A 5 -4.22 14.91 13.55
C ALA A 5 -4.51 13.77 12.57
N HIS A 6 -3.72 12.67 12.62
CA HIS A 6 -3.92 11.46 11.83
C HIS A 6 -4.84 10.49 12.57
N LEU A 7 -6.02 10.22 12.03
CA LEU A 7 -7.01 9.33 12.63
C LEU A 7 -6.84 7.90 12.08
N ILE A 8 -6.63 6.94 12.97
CA ILE A 8 -6.55 5.50 12.65
C ILE A 8 -7.46 4.71 13.58
N ASP A 9 -7.88 3.53 13.14
CA ASP A 9 -8.72 2.60 13.93
C ASP A 9 -8.06 1.23 14.14
N ASP A 10 -6.86 1.05 13.61
CA ASP A 10 -6.07 -0.17 13.77
C ASP A 10 -4.58 0.21 13.95
N THR A 11 -4.06 -0.11 15.13
CA THR A 11 -2.67 0.16 15.53
C THR A 11 -1.78 -1.08 15.39
N THR A 12 -2.29 -2.17 14.84
CA THR A 12 -1.48 -3.38 14.58
C THR A 12 -0.36 -3.09 13.59
N ALA A 13 0.77 -3.78 13.77
CA ALA A 13 1.93 -3.61 12.91
C ALA A 13 1.57 -3.91 11.44
N GLY A 14 1.66 -2.90 10.59
CA GLY A 14 1.27 -2.99 9.18
C GLY A 14 1.82 -1.85 8.34
N GLY A 15 1.44 -1.81 7.06
CA GLY A 15 1.90 -0.78 6.13
C GLY A 15 1.49 0.63 6.56
N VAL A 16 0.25 0.82 7.04
CA VAL A 16 -0.28 2.13 7.43
C VAL A 16 0.41 2.65 8.70
N THR A 17 0.59 1.81 9.72
CA THR A 17 1.27 2.20 10.97
C THR A 17 2.73 2.58 10.72
N ARG A 18 3.46 1.80 9.90
CA ARG A 18 4.84 2.11 9.49
C ARG A 18 4.94 3.41 8.67
N TYR A 19 3.95 3.66 7.81
CA TYR A 19 3.86 4.91 7.07
C TYR A 19 3.64 6.12 7.99
N LEU A 20 2.75 6.01 8.98
CA LEU A 20 2.53 7.08 9.95
C LEU A 20 3.76 7.31 10.83
N ASP A 21 4.48 6.26 11.21
CA ASP A 21 5.75 6.38 11.93
C ASP A 21 6.79 7.13 11.09
N PHE A 22 6.86 6.84 9.78
CA PHE A 22 7.71 7.59 8.86
C PHE A 22 7.35 9.09 8.83
N LEU A 23 6.06 9.45 8.68
CA LEU A 23 5.63 10.85 8.66
C LEU A 23 6.01 11.60 9.94
N ARG A 24 5.87 10.94 11.10
CA ARG A 24 6.21 11.52 12.41
C ARG A 24 7.69 11.71 12.63
N GLN A 25 8.52 10.83 12.08
CA GLN A 25 9.94 10.79 12.33
C GLN A 25 10.77 11.54 11.28
N ASP A 26 10.16 11.85 10.11
CA ASP A 26 10.88 12.50 9.04
C ASP A 26 11.27 13.94 9.40
N PRO A 27 12.59 14.29 9.39
CA PRO A 27 13.04 15.61 9.84
C PRO A 27 12.59 16.78 8.93
N ARG A 28 12.28 16.49 7.63
CA ARG A 28 11.86 17.52 6.69
C ARG A 28 10.38 17.87 6.91
N LEU A 29 9.54 16.87 7.10
CA LEU A 29 8.12 17.06 7.45
C LEU A 29 7.96 17.63 8.86
N GLY A 30 8.76 17.16 9.84
CA GLY A 30 8.74 17.62 11.21
C GLY A 30 9.15 19.10 11.40
N ARG A 31 9.78 19.74 10.39
CA ARG A 31 10.01 21.19 10.42
C ARG A 31 8.77 22.01 10.04
N GLN A 32 7.82 21.41 9.32
CA GLN A 32 6.60 22.06 8.83
C GLN A 32 5.40 21.79 9.74
N ALA A 33 5.28 20.56 10.21
CA ALA A 33 4.13 20.12 10.96
C ALA A 33 4.48 19.09 12.07
N ASP A 34 3.71 19.14 13.16
CA ASP A 34 3.65 18.10 14.19
C ASP A 34 2.59 17.06 13.79
N HIS A 35 3.03 15.86 13.44
CA HIS A 35 2.18 14.77 13.01
C HIS A 35 1.77 13.91 14.22
N GLN A 36 0.54 14.06 14.69
CA GLN A 36 -0.03 13.33 15.84
C GLN A 36 -0.92 12.19 15.36
N VAL A 37 -0.63 10.96 15.78
CA VAL A 37 -1.47 9.78 15.49
C VAL A 37 -2.47 9.57 16.62
N ILE A 38 -3.76 9.53 16.27
CA ILE A 38 -4.87 9.43 17.19
C ILE A 38 -5.66 8.16 16.87
N GLU A 39 -5.68 7.23 17.80
CA GLU A 39 -6.52 6.04 17.69
C GLU A 39 -7.97 6.42 17.96
N VAL A 40 -8.86 6.04 17.04
CA VAL A 40 -10.28 6.33 17.11
C VAL A 40 -11.12 5.10 16.81
N LYS A 41 -12.37 5.10 17.25
CA LYS A 41 -13.33 4.07 16.81
C LYS A 41 -13.80 4.40 15.39
N ARG A 42 -13.67 3.47 14.45
CA ARG A 42 -14.05 3.63 13.02
C ARG A 42 -15.42 4.29 12.84
N ASN A 43 -16.42 3.85 13.59
CA ASN A 43 -17.80 4.31 13.44
C ASN A 43 -18.12 5.59 14.26
N ARG A 44 -17.20 6.02 15.11
CA ARG A 44 -17.33 7.22 15.96
C ARG A 44 -15.98 7.90 16.12
N PRO A 45 -15.41 8.42 15.04
CA PRO A 45 -14.15 9.14 15.14
C PRO A 45 -14.35 10.37 16.04
N GLY A 46 -13.53 10.49 17.08
CA GLY A 46 -13.58 11.55 18.07
C GLY A 46 -12.23 11.70 18.74
N GLY A 47 -12.13 12.62 19.71
CA GLY A 47 -10.85 12.86 20.40
C GLY A 47 -9.84 13.65 19.57
N VAL A 48 -10.27 14.26 18.46
CA VAL A 48 -9.44 15.19 17.70
C VAL A 48 -9.12 16.39 18.60
N PRO A 49 -7.85 16.79 18.77
CA PRO A 49 -7.47 17.95 19.51
C PRO A 49 -8.15 19.23 18.97
N ALA A 50 -8.62 20.10 19.85
CA ALA A 50 -9.31 21.34 19.47
C ALA A 50 -8.39 22.32 18.70
N ASP A 51 -7.09 22.13 18.83
CA ASP A 51 -6.03 22.94 18.22
C ASP A 51 -5.37 22.23 17.03
N ALA A 52 -6.00 21.19 16.49
CA ALA A 52 -5.57 20.59 15.23
C ALA A 52 -5.83 21.54 14.05
N ASP A 53 -4.80 21.87 13.31
CA ASP A 53 -4.86 22.70 12.11
C ASP A 53 -5.37 21.92 10.90
N ILE A 54 -5.08 20.61 10.83
CA ILE A 54 -5.47 19.71 9.75
C ILE A 54 -5.86 18.34 10.33
N ILE A 55 -6.92 17.74 9.82
CA ILE A 55 -7.37 16.40 10.17
C ILE A 55 -7.14 15.48 8.99
N VAL A 56 -6.42 14.36 9.18
CA VAL A 56 -6.15 13.36 8.15
C VAL A 56 -6.76 12.03 8.57
N SER A 57 -7.70 11.52 7.78
CA SER A 57 -8.35 10.22 8.00
C SER A 57 -7.64 9.12 7.23
N HIS A 58 -7.23 8.06 7.94
CA HIS A 58 -6.75 6.80 7.37
C HIS A 58 -7.76 5.66 7.57
N LEU A 59 -8.99 6.01 7.95
CA LEU A 59 -10.04 5.06 8.30
C LEU A 59 -10.62 4.40 7.05
N ALA A 60 -10.79 3.09 7.08
CA ALA A 60 -11.50 2.39 6.01
C ALA A 60 -12.96 2.85 5.95
N VAL A 61 -13.41 3.25 4.75
CA VAL A 61 -14.75 3.76 4.50
C VAL A 61 -15.80 2.65 4.61
N SER A 62 -16.88 2.88 5.34
CA SER A 62 -17.98 1.93 5.48
C SER A 62 -19.31 2.63 5.72
N TRP A 63 -20.43 1.96 5.39
CA TRP A 63 -21.77 2.47 5.69
C TRP A 63 -21.99 2.74 7.18
N ALA A 64 -21.43 1.88 8.03
CA ALA A 64 -21.51 2.05 9.48
C ALA A 64 -20.67 3.23 9.99
N GLY A 65 -19.58 3.56 9.29
CA GLY A 65 -18.69 4.68 9.61
C GLY A 65 -19.17 6.03 9.10
N LEU A 66 -19.96 6.05 8.01
CA LEU A 66 -20.39 7.30 7.35
C LEU A 66 -21.07 8.31 8.28
N PRO A 67 -22.03 7.94 9.17
CA PRO A 67 -22.60 8.89 10.12
C PRO A 67 -21.57 9.52 11.06
N GLY A 68 -20.57 8.75 11.48
CA GLY A 68 -19.46 9.24 12.30
C GLY A 68 -18.59 10.25 11.56
N MET A 69 -18.32 10.02 10.27
CA MET A 69 -17.57 10.95 9.42
C MET A 69 -18.35 12.25 9.16
N ILE A 70 -19.66 12.17 8.94
CA ILE A 70 -20.53 13.36 8.84
C ILE A 70 -20.47 14.16 10.14
N ALA A 71 -20.59 13.51 11.29
CA ALA A 71 -20.50 14.17 12.58
C ALA A 71 -19.11 14.79 12.84
N LEU A 72 -18.04 14.13 12.39
CA LEU A 72 -16.69 14.67 12.46
C LEU A 72 -16.59 15.97 11.63
N ARG A 73 -17.02 15.93 10.36
CA ARG A 73 -17.03 17.12 9.49
C ARG A 73 -17.87 18.26 10.07
N ALA A 74 -19.05 17.96 10.59
CA ALA A 74 -19.93 18.97 11.21
C ALA A 74 -19.32 19.65 12.44
N ARG A 75 -18.47 18.97 13.20
CA ARG A 75 -17.75 19.54 14.35
C ARG A 75 -16.53 20.37 13.94
N HIS A 76 -15.94 20.08 12.79
CA HIS A 76 -14.69 20.67 12.30
C HIS A 76 -14.89 21.39 10.96
N THR A 77 -15.96 22.22 10.86
CA THR A 77 -16.32 22.93 9.62
C THR A 77 -15.23 23.87 9.12
N GLY A 78 -14.44 24.45 10.02
CA GLY A 78 -13.35 25.38 9.70
C GLY A 78 -11.97 24.71 9.61
N THR A 79 -11.85 23.41 9.88
CA THR A 79 -10.58 22.68 9.85
C THR A 79 -10.49 21.88 8.55
N PRO A 80 -9.45 22.05 7.73
CA PRO A 80 -9.21 21.22 6.54
C PRO A 80 -9.16 19.73 6.89
N MET A 81 -9.89 18.94 6.11
CA MET A 81 -9.94 17.48 6.27
C MET A 81 -9.41 16.77 5.03
N VAL A 82 -8.52 15.83 5.21
CA VAL A 82 -7.92 14.99 4.17
C VAL A 82 -8.29 13.53 4.42
N HIS A 83 -8.58 12.78 3.36
CA HIS A 83 -8.68 11.33 3.43
C HIS A 83 -7.57 10.68 2.63
N VAL A 84 -6.80 9.80 3.24
CA VAL A 84 -5.80 8.96 2.56
C VAL A 84 -6.39 7.57 2.33
N GLU A 85 -6.59 7.19 1.08
CA GLU A 85 -7.24 5.92 0.72
C GLU A 85 -6.20 4.80 0.61
N HIS A 86 -6.14 3.95 1.63
CA HIS A 86 -5.21 2.82 1.69
C HIS A 86 -5.82 1.48 1.27
N SER A 87 -7.14 1.38 1.21
CA SER A 87 -7.85 0.10 1.20
C SER A 87 -8.45 -0.26 -0.14
N TYR A 88 -9.08 0.72 -0.81
CA TYR A 88 -9.92 0.46 -1.97
C TYR A 88 -9.19 0.75 -3.28
N SER A 89 -9.36 -0.17 -4.22
CA SER A 89 -8.79 -0.12 -5.55
C SER A 89 -9.76 -0.76 -6.56
N GLU A 90 -9.44 -0.68 -7.84
CA GLU A 90 -10.22 -1.31 -8.90
C GLU A 90 -10.32 -2.83 -8.72
N GLY A 91 -9.19 -3.48 -8.40
CA GLY A 91 -9.12 -4.91 -8.13
C GLY A 91 -9.92 -5.31 -6.90
N PHE A 92 -9.83 -4.54 -5.81
CA PHE A 92 -10.69 -4.76 -4.64
C PHE A 92 -12.17 -4.70 -5.01
N ALA A 93 -12.59 -3.65 -5.71
CA ALA A 93 -13.98 -3.44 -6.10
C ALA A 93 -14.50 -4.53 -7.04
N ALA A 94 -13.64 -5.02 -7.94
CA ALA A 94 -13.99 -6.09 -8.87
C ALA A 94 -14.24 -7.44 -8.17
N LEU A 95 -13.45 -7.74 -7.13
CA LEU A 95 -13.42 -9.08 -6.51
C LEU A 95 -14.24 -9.20 -5.22
N ASN A 96 -14.53 -8.07 -4.54
CA ASN A 96 -15.13 -8.10 -3.20
C ASN A 96 -16.45 -7.34 -3.09
N VAL A 97 -16.85 -6.60 -4.14
CA VAL A 97 -18.05 -5.77 -4.11
C VAL A 97 -19.16 -6.36 -4.95
N THR A 98 -20.24 -6.81 -4.29
CA THR A 98 -21.43 -7.36 -4.94
C THR A 98 -22.29 -6.27 -5.60
N SER A 99 -22.45 -5.10 -4.99
CA SER A 99 -23.22 -3.97 -5.52
C SER A 99 -22.31 -2.78 -5.79
N ARG A 100 -21.82 -2.66 -7.02
CA ARG A 100 -20.92 -1.58 -7.44
C ARG A 100 -21.56 -0.20 -7.24
N THR A 101 -22.82 -0.02 -7.62
CA THR A 101 -23.52 1.26 -7.47
C THR A 101 -23.62 1.69 -6.00
N ARG A 102 -24.00 0.77 -5.11
CA ARG A 102 -24.08 1.05 -3.67
C ARG A 102 -22.70 1.39 -3.09
N PHE A 103 -21.67 0.67 -3.50
CA PHE A 103 -20.31 0.91 -3.08
C PHE A 103 -19.78 2.26 -3.58
N GLN A 104 -20.00 2.59 -4.85
CA GLN A 104 -19.63 3.89 -5.42
C GLN A 104 -20.38 5.05 -4.75
N CYS A 105 -21.67 4.86 -4.44
CA CYS A 105 -22.44 5.85 -3.68
C CYS A 105 -21.81 6.11 -2.30
N LEU A 106 -21.43 5.04 -1.59
CA LEU A 106 -20.73 5.15 -0.29
C LEU A 106 -19.43 5.96 -0.42
N LEU A 107 -18.58 5.61 -1.38
CA LEU A 107 -17.29 6.28 -1.56
C LEU A 107 -17.48 7.76 -1.92
N ARG A 108 -18.37 8.08 -2.88
CA ARG A 108 -18.67 9.47 -3.25
C ARG A 108 -19.19 10.28 -2.06
N SER A 109 -20.15 9.72 -1.30
CA SER A 109 -20.72 10.39 -0.13
C SER A 109 -19.69 10.62 0.95
N THR A 110 -18.77 9.67 1.15
CA THR A 110 -17.72 9.82 2.16
C THR A 110 -16.64 10.79 1.72
N TYR A 111 -16.13 10.65 0.48
CA TYR A 111 -15.04 11.50 0.00
C TYR A 111 -15.47 12.95 -0.18
N SER A 112 -16.76 13.23 -0.45
CA SER A 112 -17.27 14.61 -0.49
C SER A 112 -17.25 15.35 0.85
N LEU A 113 -17.01 14.64 1.95
CA LEU A 113 -16.83 15.26 3.28
C LEU A 113 -15.43 15.82 3.49
N PHE A 114 -14.48 15.49 2.61
CA PHE A 114 -13.08 15.89 2.71
C PHE A 114 -12.74 16.99 1.70
N ASP A 115 -11.86 17.89 2.09
CA ASP A 115 -11.36 18.96 1.22
C ASP A 115 -10.36 18.40 0.19
N ARG A 116 -9.63 17.33 0.56
CA ARG A 116 -8.72 16.59 -0.32
C ARG A 116 -8.83 15.09 -0.10
N VAL A 117 -8.66 14.34 -1.18
CA VAL A 117 -8.51 12.87 -1.15
C VAL A 117 -7.13 12.52 -1.70
N VAL A 118 -6.39 11.74 -0.96
CA VAL A 118 -5.05 11.28 -1.35
C VAL A 118 -5.15 9.82 -1.77
N ALA A 119 -4.85 9.54 -3.03
CA ALA A 119 -4.61 8.21 -3.54
C ALA A 119 -3.14 7.82 -3.30
N VAL A 120 -2.88 6.54 -3.04
CA VAL A 120 -1.54 6.02 -2.77
C VAL A 120 -0.77 5.60 -4.04
N SER A 121 -1.41 5.65 -5.21
CA SER A 121 -0.82 5.30 -6.51
C SER A 121 -1.54 6.01 -7.66
N ASP A 122 -0.88 6.16 -8.81
CA ASP A 122 -1.48 6.73 -10.01
C ASP A 122 -2.61 5.84 -10.55
N ALA A 123 -2.45 4.52 -10.49
CA ALA A 123 -3.49 3.57 -10.89
C ALA A 123 -4.75 3.74 -10.04
N GLN A 124 -4.61 3.89 -8.72
CA GLN A 124 -5.73 4.13 -7.80
C GLN A 124 -6.39 5.50 -8.09
N ALA A 125 -5.61 6.57 -8.24
CA ALA A 125 -6.12 7.89 -8.57
C ALA A 125 -6.89 7.88 -9.90
N GLY A 126 -6.33 7.22 -10.91
CA GLY A 126 -7.01 7.03 -12.19
C GLY A 126 -8.35 6.31 -12.06
N TRP A 127 -8.43 5.27 -11.23
CA TRP A 127 -9.68 4.57 -10.94
C TRP A 127 -10.70 5.46 -10.21
N LEU A 128 -10.28 6.20 -9.19
CA LEU A 128 -11.15 7.14 -8.46
C LEU A 128 -11.71 8.22 -9.40
N ALA A 129 -10.88 8.80 -10.24
CA ALA A 129 -11.26 9.85 -11.19
C ALA A 129 -12.20 9.32 -12.28
N ARG A 130 -11.85 8.21 -12.96
CA ARG A 130 -12.66 7.61 -14.04
C ARG A 130 -14.07 7.21 -13.59
N ASN A 131 -14.23 6.81 -12.33
CA ASN A 131 -15.52 6.44 -11.75
C ASN A 131 -16.22 7.62 -11.07
N GLY A 132 -15.67 8.83 -11.10
CA GLY A 132 -16.22 10.01 -10.43
C GLY A 132 -16.41 9.80 -8.93
N LEU A 133 -15.49 9.07 -8.28
CA LEU A 133 -15.54 8.78 -6.85
C LEU A 133 -14.96 9.93 -6.03
N ALA A 134 -13.93 10.59 -6.55
CA ALA A 134 -13.37 11.83 -6.05
C ALA A 134 -13.27 12.84 -7.20
N ARG A 135 -13.31 14.14 -6.88
CA ARG A 135 -13.14 15.21 -7.87
C ARG A 135 -11.65 15.31 -8.23
N VAL A 136 -11.34 15.50 -9.52
CA VAL A 136 -9.95 15.56 -10.01
C VAL A 136 -9.18 16.74 -9.38
N ASP A 137 -9.85 17.87 -9.17
CA ASP A 137 -9.26 19.08 -8.57
C ASP A 137 -8.98 18.96 -7.05
N THR A 138 -9.55 17.96 -6.39
CA THR A 138 -9.33 17.66 -4.97
C THR A 138 -8.63 16.31 -4.74
N LEU A 139 -8.13 15.68 -5.80
CA LEU A 139 -7.46 14.38 -5.74
C LEU A 139 -5.95 14.56 -5.88
N ASP A 140 -5.20 14.11 -4.89
CA ASP A 140 -3.74 14.08 -4.89
C ASP A 140 -3.23 12.64 -5.01
N VAL A 141 -2.00 12.48 -5.49
CA VAL A 141 -1.28 11.20 -5.45
C VAL A 141 -0.06 11.37 -4.55
N ILE A 142 -0.01 10.63 -3.46
CA ILE A 142 1.13 10.61 -2.54
C ILE A 142 1.46 9.14 -2.22
N PRO A 143 2.51 8.58 -2.84
CA PRO A 143 2.95 7.23 -2.54
C PRO A 143 3.32 7.09 -1.05
N PRO A 144 2.88 6.02 -0.36
CA PRO A 144 3.28 5.81 1.02
C PRO A 144 4.75 5.40 1.10
N MET A 145 5.43 5.85 2.15
CA MET A 145 6.82 5.56 2.44
C MET A 145 6.97 4.94 3.83
N VAL A 146 7.95 4.11 3.99
CA VAL A 146 8.40 3.57 5.26
C VAL A 146 9.91 3.76 5.36
N ASP A 147 10.50 3.58 6.54
CA ASP A 147 11.97 3.60 6.63
C ASP A 147 12.56 2.40 5.87
N LEU A 148 13.34 2.69 4.84
CA LEU A 148 14.02 1.74 3.96
C LEU A 148 15.54 1.75 4.14
N THR A 149 16.07 2.53 5.08
CA THR A 149 17.52 2.75 5.25
C THR A 149 18.28 1.43 5.43
N ALA A 150 17.74 0.53 6.26
CA ALA A 150 18.36 -0.77 6.50
C ALA A 150 18.38 -1.70 5.26
N LEU A 151 17.62 -1.39 4.22
CA LEU A 151 17.56 -2.17 2.99
C LEU A 151 18.60 -1.74 1.96
N GLU A 152 19.12 -0.51 2.05
CA GLU A 152 20.12 0.03 1.12
C GLU A 152 21.46 -0.69 1.22
N ASP A 153 21.82 -1.16 2.42
CA ASP A 153 23.09 -1.86 2.68
C ASP A 153 23.07 -3.33 2.26
N ILE A 154 21.90 -3.86 1.84
CA ILE A 154 21.80 -5.24 1.39
C ILE A 154 22.50 -5.39 0.02
N ALA A 155 23.47 -6.29 -0.09
CA ALA A 155 24.14 -6.59 -1.35
C ALA A 155 23.13 -7.06 -2.40
N ALA A 156 23.29 -6.59 -3.64
CA ALA A 156 22.48 -7.08 -4.75
C ALA A 156 22.68 -8.62 -4.92
N PRO A 157 21.66 -9.35 -5.37
CA PRO A 157 21.83 -10.78 -5.59
C PRO A 157 22.80 -11.03 -6.74
N GLU A 158 23.69 -11.99 -6.55
CA GLU A 158 24.64 -12.41 -7.57
C GLU A 158 24.21 -13.76 -8.19
N GLY A 159 24.38 -13.89 -9.50
CA GLY A 159 24.06 -15.13 -10.20
C GLY A 159 22.57 -15.28 -10.58
N PRO A 160 22.11 -16.53 -10.75
CA PRO A 160 20.77 -16.84 -11.21
C PRO A 160 19.74 -16.80 -10.08
N VAL A 161 18.46 -16.56 -10.43
CA VAL A 161 17.34 -16.70 -9.50
C VAL A 161 17.19 -18.16 -9.07
N ARG A 162 17.35 -18.42 -7.77
CA ARG A 162 17.16 -19.71 -7.10
C ARG A 162 16.28 -19.59 -5.85
N LYS A 163 16.31 -18.47 -5.17
CA LYS A 163 15.60 -18.24 -3.91
C LYS A 163 14.54 -17.16 -4.09
N ILE A 164 13.29 -17.58 -4.08
CA ILE A 164 12.13 -16.69 -4.22
C ILE A 164 11.53 -16.41 -2.83
N ALA A 165 11.26 -15.15 -2.55
CA ALA A 165 10.51 -14.72 -1.36
C ALA A 165 9.13 -14.21 -1.74
N ALA A 166 8.12 -14.64 -0.98
CA ALA A 166 6.77 -14.10 -0.98
C ALA A 166 6.52 -13.47 0.41
N ILE A 167 6.40 -12.14 0.46
CA ILE A 167 6.39 -11.38 1.71
C ILE A 167 5.03 -10.69 1.86
N GLY A 168 4.36 -10.89 3.01
CA GLY A 168 3.08 -10.24 3.31
C GLY A 168 2.15 -11.10 4.14
N ARG A 169 0.97 -10.55 4.45
CA ARG A 169 -0.05 -11.29 5.19
C ARG A 169 -0.48 -12.54 4.44
N LEU A 170 -0.64 -13.64 5.13
CA LEU A 170 -1.16 -14.88 4.56
C LEU A 170 -2.69 -14.78 4.50
N ASP A 171 -3.18 -14.05 3.50
CA ASP A 171 -4.60 -13.82 3.26
C ASP A 171 -4.96 -13.92 1.77
N ARG A 172 -6.26 -13.89 1.47
CA ARG A 172 -6.77 -13.99 0.10
C ARG A 172 -6.24 -12.88 -0.82
N GLN A 173 -5.98 -11.69 -0.29
CA GLN A 173 -5.48 -10.55 -1.06
C GLN A 173 -4.18 -10.88 -1.77
N LYS A 174 -3.26 -11.51 -1.05
CA LYS A 174 -1.90 -11.76 -1.52
C LYS A 174 -1.77 -12.86 -2.59
N GLY A 175 -2.81 -13.68 -2.81
CA GLY A 175 -2.85 -14.66 -3.89
C GLY A 175 -1.85 -15.80 -3.77
N PHE A 176 -1.37 -16.10 -2.56
CA PHE A 176 -0.34 -17.11 -2.32
C PHE A 176 -0.81 -18.53 -2.62
N ASP A 177 -2.11 -18.79 -2.55
CA ASP A 177 -2.72 -20.06 -3.00
C ASP A 177 -2.51 -20.31 -4.49
N MET A 178 -2.66 -19.29 -5.33
CA MET A 178 -2.36 -19.36 -6.77
C MET A 178 -0.87 -19.54 -7.00
N LEU A 179 -0.02 -18.83 -6.27
CA LEU A 179 1.43 -18.92 -6.37
C LEU A 179 1.93 -20.34 -6.06
N ILE A 180 1.44 -20.96 -4.97
CA ILE A 180 1.84 -22.33 -4.61
C ILE A 180 1.47 -23.31 -5.72
N ARG A 181 0.25 -23.24 -6.25
CA ARG A 181 -0.19 -24.10 -7.37
C ARG A 181 0.69 -23.90 -8.61
N ALA A 182 1.03 -22.64 -8.93
CA ALA A 182 1.92 -22.32 -10.05
C ALA A 182 3.36 -22.82 -9.83
N PHE A 183 3.90 -22.60 -8.62
CA PHE A 183 5.27 -23.02 -8.29
C PHE A 183 5.45 -24.54 -8.37
N ARG A 184 4.44 -25.30 -7.98
CA ARG A 184 4.46 -26.78 -8.08
C ARG A 184 4.51 -27.30 -9.52
N LEU A 185 4.16 -26.49 -10.52
CA LEU A 185 4.29 -26.85 -11.95
C LEU A 185 5.69 -26.54 -12.50
N VAL A 186 6.55 -25.84 -11.75
CA VAL A 186 7.92 -25.54 -12.16
C VAL A 186 8.83 -26.72 -11.85
N GLU A 187 9.43 -27.30 -12.88
CA GLU A 187 10.28 -28.50 -12.79
C GLU A 187 11.76 -28.18 -12.50
N ASP A 188 12.06 -27.15 -11.71
CA ASP A 188 13.43 -26.82 -11.32
C ASP A 188 13.66 -27.21 -9.84
N PRO A 189 14.45 -28.28 -9.55
CA PRO A 189 14.65 -28.74 -8.19
C PRO A 189 15.48 -27.79 -7.33
N ASP A 190 16.26 -26.90 -7.95
CA ASP A 190 17.11 -25.93 -7.24
C ASP A 190 16.34 -24.63 -6.88
N LEU A 191 15.15 -24.47 -7.44
CA LEU A 191 14.32 -23.29 -7.14
C LEU A 191 13.59 -23.50 -5.82
N THR A 192 13.65 -22.50 -4.93
CA THR A 192 12.96 -22.52 -3.63
C THR A 192 12.03 -21.32 -3.48
N LEU A 193 10.92 -21.53 -2.77
CA LEU A 193 9.94 -20.49 -2.44
C LEU A 193 9.75 -20.41 -0.92
N THR A 194 10.02 -19.23 -0.35
CA THR A 194 9.83 -18.99 1.08
C THR A 194 8.79 -17.91 1.33
N PHE A 195 7.79 -18.23 2.12
CA PHE A 195 6.76 -17.29 2.58
C PHE A 195 7.18 -16.65 3.90
N PHE A 196 7.13 -15.31 3.95
CA PHE A 196 7.37 -14.51 5.14
C PHE A 196 6.11 -13.74 5.50
N GLY A 197 5.48 -14.09 6.62
CA GLY A 197 4.28 -13.47 7.13
C GLY A 197 3.40 -14.45 7.87
N GLU A 198 2.34 -13.93 8.46
CA GLU A 198 1.29 -14.68 9.17
C GLU A 198 -0.08 -14.22 8.64
N GLY A 199 -1.14 -14.97 8.92
CA GLY A 199 -2.50 -14.63 8.55
C GLY A 199 -3.44 -15.84 8.53
N ASP A 200 -4.73 -15.56 8.36
CA ASP A 200 -5.81 -16.55 8.51
C ASP A 200 -5.75 -17.69 7.49
N ALA A 201 -5.12 -17.47 6.32
CA ALA A 201 -4.98 -18.49 5.28
C ALA A 201 -3.81 -19.46 5.51
N ARG A 202 -3.05 -19.34 6.63
CA ARG A 202 -1.82 -20.11 6.85
C ARG A 202 -2.01 -21.62 6.71
N ASP A 203 -3.01 -22.17 7.36
CA ASP A 203 -3.24 -23.63 7.39
C ASP A 203 -3.66 -24.15 5.99
N GLU A 204 -4.48 -23.40 5.27
CA GLU A 204 -4.83 -23.71 3.87
C GLU A 204 -3.59 -23.71 2.97
N LEU A 205 -2.73 -22.70 3.10
CA LEU A 205 -1.51 -22.58 2.30
C LEU A 205 -0.51 -23.69 2.61
N LEU A 206 -0.38 -24.10 3.88
CA LEU A 206 0.44 -25.24 4.27
C LEU A 206 -0.07 -26.54 3.63
N ALA A 207 -1.37 -26.78 3.65
CA ALA A 207 -1.98 -27.94 3.00
C ALA A 207 -1.76 -27.94 1.48
N LEU A 208 -1.83 -26.78 0.81
CA LEU A 208 -1.54 -26.64 -0.62
C LEU A 208 -0.06 -26.92 -0.96
N ALA A 209 0.85 -26.61 -0.05
CA ALA A 209 2.29 -26.81 -0.22
C ALA A 209 2.75 -28.22 0.15
N GLU A 210 1.90 -29.04 0.76
CA GLU A 210 2.24 -30.38 1.24
C GLU A 210 2.89 -31.24 0.15
N GLY A 211 4.00 -31.90 0.51
CA GLY A 211 4.77 -32.77 -0.39
C GLY A 211 5.76 -32.05 -1.30
N ASP A 212 5.85 -30.72 -1.32
CA ASP A 212 6.90 -30.01 -2.06
C ASP A 212 7.93 -29.40 -1.09
N SER A 213 9.06 -30.07 -0.93
CA SER A 213 10.14 -29.66 -0.01
C SER A 213 10.81 -28.32 -0.38
N ARG A 214 10.57 -27.80 -1.59
CA ARG A 214 11.08 -26.51 -2.06
C ARG A 214 10.32 -25.33 -1.47
N ILE A 215 9.10 -25.58 -0.91
CA ILE A 215 8.22 -24.53 -0.36
C ILE A 215 8.38 -24.49 1.17
N ARG A 216 8.62 -23.30 1.71
CA ARG A 216 8.84 -23.06 3.13
C ARG A 216 8.01 -21.90 3.66
N PHE A 217 7.60 -21.96 4.92
CA PHE A 217 6.93 -20.89 5.66
C PHE A 217 7.81 -20.48 6.84
N ALA A 218 8.37 -19.29 6.76
CA ALA A 218 9.30 -18.76 7.76
C ALA A 218 8.61 -18.00 8.90
N GLY A 219 7.28 -17.80 8.82
CA GLY A 219 6.54 -17.00 9.78
C GLY A 219 6.78 -15.49 9.63
N PHE A 220 6.39 -14.72 10.65
CA PHE A 220 6.57 -13.28 10.64
C PHE A 220 8.06 -12.91 10.70
N ALA A 221 8.52 -12.10 9.73
CA ALA A 221 9.89 -11.62 9.70
C ALA A 221 10.08 -10.48 10.70
N VAL A 222 10.62 -10.76 11.88
CA VAL A 222 10.97 -9.75 12.89
C VAL A 222 11.97 -8.74 12.31
N ASN A 223 12.89 -9.21 11.47
CA ASN A 223 13.80 -8.37 10.67
C ASN A 223 13.47 -8.54 9.18
N PRO A 224 12.69 -7.63 8.58
CA PRO A 224 12.36 -7.69 7.16
C PRO A 224 13.58 -7.71 6.24
N ALA A 225 14.69 -7.05 6.63
CA ALA A 225 15.92 -7.02 5.85
C ALA A 225 16.50 -8.44 5.62
N ALA A 226 16.35 -9.35 6.58
CA ALA A 226 16.82 -10.72 6.43
C ALA A 226 16.06 -11.50 5.33
N ALA A 227 14.75 -11.24 5.16
CA ALA A 227 13.95 -11.87 4.11
C ALA A 227 14.45 -11.43 2.71
N TYR A 228 14.75 -10.14 2.54
CA TYR A 228 15.31 -9.63 1.29
C TYR A 228 16.75 -10.11 1.07
N ALA A 229 17.60 -10.07 2.10
CA ALA A 229 18.99 -10.54 2.00
C ALA A 229 19.10 -12.02 1.60
N GLY A 230 18.18 -12.85 2.10
CA GLY A 230 18.13 -14.28 1.82
C GLY A 230 17.46 -14.68 0.50
N SER A 231 17.02 -13.73 -0.34
CA SER A 231 16.29 -13.97 -1.58
C SER A 231 16.98 -13.38 -2.79
N ASP A 232 16.72 -13.97 -3.97
CA ASP A 232 17.19 -13.48 -5.27
C ASP A 232 16.09 -12.71 -6.00
N LEU A 233 14.83 -13.06 -5.73
CA LEU A 233 13.62 -12.49 -6.33
C LEU A 233 12.53 -12.41 -5.30
N VAL A 234 11.74 -11.35 -5.36
CA VAL A 234 10.47 -11.24 -4.61
C VAL A 234 9.30 -11.47 -5.57
N VAL A 235 8.23 -12.12 -5.09
CA VAL A 235 7.01 -12.33 -5.87
C VAL A 235 5.81 -11.72 -5.16
N MET A 236 4.96 -11.05 -5.93
CA MET A 236 3.73 -10.41 -5.45
C MET A 236 2.54 -10.81 -6.33
N PRO A 237 1.94 -11.99 -6.11
CA PRO A 237 0.81 -12.48 -6.89
C PRO A 237 -0.53 -11.89 -6.42
N SER A 238 -0.50 -10.68 -5.87
CA SER A 238 -1.65 -10.03 -5.25
C SER A 238 -2.83 -9.95 -6.21
N ARG A 239 -4.04 -10.24 -5.69
CA ARG A 239 -5.31 -10.08 -6.40
C ARG A 239 -5.76 -8.63 -6.49
N TRP A 240 -5.38 -7.83 -5.51
CA TRP A 240 -5.49 -6.36 -5.49
C TRP A 240 -4.41 -5.80 -4.59
N GLU A 241 -3.87 -4.64 -4.94
CA GLU A 241 -2.79 -4.00 -4.18
C GLU A 241 -2.79 -2.48 -4.44
N PRO A 242 -3.32 -1.65 -3.54
CA PRO A 242 -3.41 -0.21 -3.77
C PRO A 242 -2.08 0.46 -4.09
N TYR A 243 -0.96 0.00 -3.49
CA TYR A 243 0.38 0.50 -3.78
C TYR A 243 1.43 -0.61 -3.93
N GLY A 244 1.66 -1.41 -2.88
CA GLY A 244 2.67 -2.46 -2.86
C GLY A 244 4.00 -2.04 -2.22
N LEU A 245 4.00 -1.69 -0.93
CA LEU A 245 5.22 -1.34 -0.18
C LEU A 245 6.32 -2.40 -0.31
N VAL A 246 5.97 -3.69 -0.34
CA VAL A 246 6.92 -4.79 -0.51
C VAL A 246 7.71 -4.68 -1.83
N ALA A 247 7.09 -4.16 -2.91
CA ALA A 247 7.80 -3.94 -4.17
C ALA A 247 8.84 -2.82 -4.03
N ALA A 248 8.49 -1.72 -3.37
CA ALA A 248 9.42 -0.63 -3.08
C ALA A 248 10.58 -1.10 -2.19
N GLU A 249 10.27 -1.83 -1.12
CA GLU A 249 11.25 -2.44 -0.21
C GLU A 249 12.21 -3.38 -0.96
N ALA A 250 11.67 -4.29 -1.77
CA ALA A 250 12.46 -5.23 -2.56
C ALA A 250 13.40 -4.52 -3.54
N ASN A 251 12.91 -3.49 -4.23
CA ASN A 251 13.73 -2.74 -5.18
C ASN A 251 14.87 -1.96 -4.48
N VAL A 252 14.61 -1.34 -3.32
CA VAL A 252 15.67 -0.71 -2.51
C VAL A 252 16.66 -1.75 -1.99
N ALA A 253 16.22 -2.97 -1.68
CA ALA A 253 17.10 -4.09 -1.36
C ALA A 253 17.83 -4.68 -2.58
N GLY A 254 17.65 -4.13 -3.79
CA GLY A 254 18.27 -4.61 -5.02
C GLY A 254 17.62 -5.86 -5.62
N ARG A 255 16.43 -6.25 -5.18
CA ARG A 255 15.67 -7.42 -5.69
C ARG A 255 14.65 -6.97 -6.72
N ARG A 256 14.58 -7.68 -7.84
CA ARG A 256 13.44 -7.56 -8.75
C ARG A 256 12.20 -8.15 -8.12
N VAL A 257 11.04 -7.68 -8.57
CA VAL A 257 9.75 -8.18 -8.14
C VAL A 257 9.00 -8.72 -9.35
N LEU A 258 8.67 -10.02 -9.34
CA LEU A 258 7.69 -10.58 -10.28
C LEU A 258 6.29 -10.35 -9.68
N MET A 259 5.43 -9.61 -10.36
CA MET A 259 4.18 -9.14 -9.76
C MET A 259 2.97 -9.25 -10.69
N SER A 260 1.79 -9.31 -10.11
CA SER A 260 0.52 -9.22 -10.83
C SER A 260 0.35 -7.85 -11.49
N CYS A 261 -0.36 -7.82 -12.63
CA CYS A 261 -0.78 -6.59 -13.31
C CYS A 261 -2.06 -6.03 -12.66
N VAL A 262 -1.96 -5.56 -11.42
CA VAL A 262 -3.13 -5.05 -10.68
C VAL A 262 -2.80 -3.73 -9.97
N ASP A 263 -3.78 -2.82 -9.98
CA ASP A 263 -3.77 -1.58 -9.20
C ASP A 263 -2.40 -0.87 -9.18
N GLY A 264 -1.92 -0.44 -8.01
CA GLY A 264 -0.66 0.27 -7.81
C GLY A 264 0.61 -0.57 -8.06
N LEU A 265 0.51 -1.90 -8.25
CA LEU A 265 1.67 -2.68 -8.70
C LEU A 265 2.08 -2.32 -10.13
N GLN A 266 1.14 -1.90 -10.98
CA GLN A 266 1.46 -1.45 -12.34
C GLN A 266 2.40 -0.25 -12.33
N ASP A 267 2.28 0.64 -11.34
CA ASP A 267 3.14 1.82 -11.20
C ASP A 267 4.59 1.45 -10.81
N GLN A 268 4.81 0.22 -10.32
CA GLN A 268 6.14 -0.31 -9.98
C GLN A 268 6.86 -0.96 -11.18
N ALA A 269 6.15 -1.22 -12.30
CA ALA A 269 6.73 -1.87 -13.48
C ALA A 269 7.88 -1.09 -14.13
N PRO A 270 7.81 0.27 -14.27
CA PRO A 270 8.89 1.05 -14.87
C PRO A 270 10.24 0.91 -14.14
N ARG A 271 10.24 0.41 -12.90
CA ARG A 271 11.46 0.14 -12.12
C ARG A 271 12.17 -1.15 -12.55
N GLY A 272 11.77 -1.78 -13.65
CA GLY A 272 12.38 -3.01 -14.18
C GLY A 272 11.79 -4.29 -13.57
N ASN A 273 10.62 -4.21 -12.97
CA ASN A 273 9.89 -5.34 -12.41
C ASN A 273 9.04 -6.03 -13.47
N PRO A 274 9.22 -7.36 -13.71
CA PRO A 274 8.39 -8.10 -14.64
C PRO A 274 6.95 -8.26 -14.12
N ILE A 275 6.00 -8.17 -15.04
CA ILE A 275 4.57 -8.30 -14.75
C ILE A 275 4.02 -9.59 -15.33
N VAL A 276 3.18 -10.27 -14.53
CA VAL A 276 2.30 -11.35 -14.97
C VAL A 276 0.95 -10.74 -15.33
N GLY A 277 0.62 -10.73 -16.62
CA GLY A 277 -0.57 -10.05 -17.14
C GLY A 277 -1.89 -10.68 -16.71
N GLU A 278 -1.92 -12.02 -16.57
CA GLU A 278 -3.12 -12.77 -16.22
C GLU A 278 -3.00 -13.40 -14.83
N PRO A 279 -4.02 -13.28 -13.96
CA PRO A 279 -3.99 -13.86 -12.63
C PRO A 279 -4.38 -15.36 -12.67
N THR A 280 -3.65 -16.16 -13.45
CA THR A 280 -3.87 -17.60 -13.61
C THR A 280 -2.66 -18.42 -13.15
N VAL A 281 -2.92 -19.66 -12.70
CA VAL A 281 -1.88 -20.59 -12.31
C VAL A 281 -0.88 -20.83 -13.45
N ALA A 282 -1.39 -20.98 -14.69
CA ALA A 282 -0.56 -21.23 -15.86
C ALA A 282 0.37 -20.04 -16.17
N ALA A 283 -0.17 -18.80 -16.19
CA ALA A 283 0.62 -17.60 -16.47
C ALA A 283 1.73 -17.38 -15.42
N TRP A 284 1.42 -17.65 -14.15
CA TRP A 284 2.41 -17.59 -13.07
C TRP A 284 3.46 -18.70 -13.17
N ALA A 285 3.06 -19.94 -13.50
CA ALA A 285 4.01 -21.05 -13.71
C ALA A 285 4.97 -20.74 -14.87
N ASP A 286 4.45 -20.26 -15.99
CA ASP A 286 5.26 -19.82 -17.14
C ASP A 286 6.22 -18.68 -16.78
N ALA A 287 5.76 -17.69 -16.03
CA ALA A 287 6.58 -16.55 -15.62
C ALA A 287 7.72 -17.00 -14.67
N LEU A 288 7.40 -17.88 -13.70
CA LEU A 288 8.38 -18.47 -12.79
C LEU A 288 9.42 -19.32 -13.56
N THR A 289 8.98 -20.14 -14.51
CA THR A 289 9.87 -20.96 -15.35
C THR A 289 10.80 -20.07 -16.19
N ARG A 290 10.27 -18.99 -16.77
CA ARG A 290 11.09 -18.05 -17.56
C ARG A 290 12.12 -17.29 -16.75
N ILE A 291 11.85 -17.00 -15.46
CA ILE A 291 12.76 -16.21 -14.61
C ILE A 291 13.74 -17.08 -13.83
N ALA A 292 13.40 -18.35 -13.58
CA ALA A 292 14.30 -19.30 -12.96
C ALA A 292 15.61 -19.43 -13.75
N GLY A 293 16.73 -19.46 -13.06
CA GLY A 293 18.06 -19.53 -13.67
C GLY A 293 18.51 -18.28 -14.45
N ARG A 294 17.67 -17.22 -14.56
CA ARG A 294 18.06 -15.95 -15.18
C ARG A 294 18.79 -15.06 -14.17
N PRO A 295 19.60 -14.06 -14.65
CA PRO A 295 20.25 -13.13 -13.73
C PRO A 295 19.26 -12.47 -12.78
N ALA A 296 19.59 -12.47 -11.50
CA ALA A 296 18.70 -11.97 -10.43
C ALA A 296 18.74 -10.45 -10.28
N ALA A 297 19.87 -9.80 -10.61
CA ALA A 297 20.10 -8.39 -10.35
C ALA A 297 19.07 -7.47 -11.01
N LEU A 298 18.67 -6.42 -10.27
CA LEU A 298 17.88 -5.31 -10.76
C LEU A 298 18.77 -4.36 -11.58
N ALA A 299 18.32 -3.96 -12.78
CA ALA A 299 19.11 -3.11 -13.67
C ALA A 299 19.33 -1.68 -13.10
N GLN A 300 18.33 -1.16 -12.41
CA GLN A 300 18.40 0.14 -11.73
C GLN A 300 17.80 0.00 -10.34
N ARG A 301 18.63 0.18 -9.32
CA ARG A 301 18.21 0.15 -7.92
C ARG A 301 17.81 1.55 -7.48
N PRO A 302 16.53 1.80 -7.09
CA PRO A 302 16.16 3.07 -6.51
C PRO A 302 16.83 3.23 -5.14
N THR A 303 17.11 4.47 -4.76
CA THR A 303 17.57 4.78 -3.41
C THR A 303 16.36 5.01 -2.48
N ALA A 304 16.51 4.72 -1.20
CA ALA A 304 15.50 5.09 -0.20
C ALA A 304 15.24 6.61 -0.23
N ALA A 305 16.30 7.40 -0.45
CA ALA A 305 16.20 8.85 -0.55
C ALA A 305 15.32 9.31 -1.73
N SER A 306 15.38 8.65 -2.91
CA SER A 306 14.55 9.03 -4.04
C SER A 306 13.06 8.77 -3.77
N LEU A 307 12.72 7.59 -3.23
CA LEU A 307 11.34 7.23 -2.88
C LEU A 307 10.81 8.11 -1.74
N ARG A 308 11.63 8.35 -0.73
CA ARG A 308 11.33 9.27 0.36
C ARG A 308 10.99 10.67 -0.15
N ASN A 309 11.76 11.18 -1.12
CA ASN A 309 11.53 12.52 -1.67
C ASN A 309 10.21 12.62 -2.43
N GLU A 310 9.75 11.58 -3.12
CA GLU A 310 8.44 11.54 -3.79
C GLU A 310 7.31 11.77 -2.76
N THR A 311 7.31 11.01 -1.67
CA THR A 311 6.33 11.13 -0.59
C THR A 311 6.36 12.50 0.09
N ILE A 312 7.56 12.97 0.46
CA ILE A 312 7.71 14.25 1.17
C ILE A 312 7.27 15.41 0.30
N THR A 313 7.67 15.46 -0.97
CA THR A 313 7.26 16.52 -1.90
C THR A 313 5.74 16.50 -2.13
N GLY A 314 5.13 15.32 -2.13
CA GLY A 314 3.67 15.18 -2.18
C GLY A 314 2.99 15.82 -0.96
N TRP A 315 3.49 15.51 0.23
CA TRP A 315 2.97 16.11 1.47
C TRP A 315 3.18 17.63 1.53
N GLU A 316 4.37 18.12 1.16
CA GLU A 316 4.65 19.56 1.13
C GLU A 316 3.65 20.31 0.24
N ARG A 317 3.41 19.82 -0.98
CA ARG A 317 2.41 20.41 -1.89
C ARG A 317 1.01 20.38 -1.30
N LEU A 318 0.62 19.27 -0.67
CA LEU A 318 -0.70 19.15 -0.03
C LEU A 318 -0.84 20.17 1.11
N LEU A 319 0.17 20.30 1.95
CA LEU A 319 0.17 21.28 3.05
C LEU A 319 0.11 22.71 2.51
N ASP A 320 0.88 23.03 1.48
CA ASP A 320 0.85 24.35 0.84
C ASP A 320 -0.54 24.69 0.29
N VAL A 321 -1.21 23.73 -0.35
CA VAL A 321 -2.58 23.94 -0.86
C VAL A 321 -3.57 24.18 0.29
N LEU A 322 -3.47 23.40 1.37
CA LEU A 322 -4.41 23.50 2.50
C LEU A 322 -4.22 24.77 3.34
N THR A 323 -3.00 25.29 3.42
CA THR A 323 -2.68 26.49 4.21
C THR A 323 -2.81 27.79 3.44
N ASN A 324 -2.66 27.76 2.11
CA ASN A 324 -2.75 28.93 1.23
C ASN A 324 -4.15 29.11 0.61
N GLN A 325 -5.13 28.27 0.91
CA GLN A 325 -6.51 28.55 0.52
C GLN A 325 -7.02 29.77 1.32
N PRO A 326 -7.46 30.87 0.67
CA PRO A 326 -8.11 31.96 1.38
C PRO A 326 -9.37 31.43 2.08
N ALA A 327 -9.62 31.89 3.29
CA ALA A 327 -10.82 31.56 4.08
C ALA A 327 -12.12 32.13 3.45
N GLU A 328 -12.30 31.93 2.14
CA GLU A 328 -13.44 32.42 1.35
C GLU A 328 -14.12 31.29 0.59
N ALA A 329 -15.02 30.59 1.23
CA ALA A 329 -16.15 29.92 0.53
C ALA A 329 -17.30 29.52 1.49
N THR A 330 -17.44 30.14 2.66
CA THR A 330 -18.54 29.79 3.58
C THR A 330 -19.58 30.91 3.77
N ALA A 331 -19.60 31.97 2.93
CA ALA A 331 -20.50 33.08 3.09
C ALA A 331 -21.20 33.51 1.78
N GLN A 332 -21.73 32.56 0.98
CA GLN A 332 -22.72 32.89 -0.05
C GLN A 332 -23.62 31.68 -0.32
N THR A 333 -24.55 31.43 0.55
CA THR A 333 -25.94 31.00 0.28
C THR A 333 -26.71 31.08 1.60
N ALA A 334 -27.23 32.27 1.91
CA ALA A 334 -28.34 32.45 2.82
C ALA A 334 -29.64 32.51 1.98
#